data_5ea4824218d416a17003eb33d9433aad
#
_entry.id   5ea4824218d416a17003eb33d9433aad
#
_cell.length_a   1.000
_cell.length_b   1.000
_cell.length_c   1.000
_cell.angle_alpha   90.00
_cell.angle_beta   90.00
_cell.angle_gamma   90.00
#
_symmetry.space_group_name_H-M   'P 1'
#
loop_
_entity.id
_entity.type
_entity.pdbx_description
1 polymer ?
#
loop_
_entity_poly.entity_id
_entity_poly.type
_entity_poly.pdbx_seq_one_letter_code
_entity_poly.pdbx_strand_id
1 'polypeptide(L)'
;MANVVVVGSQWGDEGKGKIVDWLSAQADVVVRFQGGHNAGHTLVIGGVTYKLSLLPSGVVRPGKLSVIGNGVVLDPHALVEEIDRLAAQGIAIGPENLRIAENTSLILSLHRELDKAREQSNAATRIGTTGRGIGPAYEDKVGRRAIRLGDLADLSLLNGKIERLIHHHNALRRGLGLSEMDGEDVFDELASVAPKVLPFMDTVWSLLDEKRREGKRILFEGAQGALLDIDHGTYPYVTSSNTVAAQAAIGCGLGPGAIGYVLGICKAYTTRVGEGPFPTEQKNAIGELIGDRGREFGTVTGRRRRCGWFDSVLVRQTVRTSGINGLALTKLDILDGFDEIQVGVGYRLDGREIDYLPAGERAQARVEPIYEKLEGWQDSTAGARSWAELPAQAVKYVRRIEELVGCPVTLLSTSPDRDDTILMQNPFEG
;
A
#
# COMPACT_ATOMS: atom_id res chain seq x y z
N MET A 1 -7.13 -5.21 -23.91
CA MET A 1 -6.27 -4.29 -23.15
C MET A 1 -6.24 -4.79 -21.70
N ALA A 2 -5.07 -4.89 -21.11
CA ALA A 2 -4.94 -5.44 -19.78
C ALA A 2 -5.31 -4.40 -18.71
N ASN A 3 -6.08 -4.81 -17.70
CA ASN A 3 -6.16 -4.06 -16.46
C ASN A 3 -4.87 -4.30 -15.68
N VAL A 4 -4.35 -3.29 -15.03
CA VAL A 4 -3.09 -3.37 -14.29
C VAL A 4 -3.35 -3.25 -12.80
N VAL A 5 -2.84 -4.20 -12.02
CA VAL A 5 -2.83 -4.15 -10.57
C VAL A 5 -1.42 -3.84 -10.10
N VAL A 6 -1.25 -2.80 -9.30
CA VAL A 6 0.04 -2.43 -8.70
C VAL A 6 0.04 -2.79 -7.23
N VAL A 7 1.00 -3.60 -6.82
CA VAL A 7 1.21 -3.99 -5.42
C VAL A 7 2.65 -3.74 -4.98
N GLY A 8 2.86 -3.41 -3.72
CA GLY A 8 4.20 -3.44 -3.14
C GLY A 8 4.63 -4.88 -2.87
N SER A 9 5.85 -5.25 -3.24
CA SER A 9 6.37 -6.61 -3.09
C SER A 9 7.18 -6.83 -1.81
N GLN A 10 7.30 -5.81 -0.98
CA GLN A 10 8.04 -5.81 0.30
C GLN A 10 7.12 -5.31 1.42
N TRP A 11 7.64 -4.57 2.41
CA TRP A 11 6.89 -4.02 3.54
C TRP A 11 6.34 -2.61 3.32
N GLY A 12 5.99 -2.25 2.11
CA GLY A 12 5.58 -0.89 1.77
C GLY A 12 6.76 0.04 1.52
N ASP A 13 6.46 1.29 1.18
CA ASP A 13 7.47 2.34 0.91
C ASP A 13 8.45 2.01 -0.23
N GLU A 14 8.09 1.11 -1.14
CA GLU A 14 8.90 0.69 -2.29
C GLU A 14 9.05 1.77 -3.37
N GLY A 15 8.50 2.96 -3.17
CA GLY A 15 8.51 4.01 -4.19
C GLY A 15 7.35 3.90 -5.18
N LYS A 16 6.24 3.27 -4.77
CA LYS A 16 5.03 3.08 -5.61
C LYS A 16 4.55 4.38 -6.26
N GLY A 17 4.63 5.52 -5.55
CA GLY A 17 4.10 6.79 -6.03
C GLY A 17 4.59 7.18 -7.41
N LYS A 18 5.88 7.06 -7.70
CA LYS A 18 6.48 7.36 -9.02
C LYS A 18 5.89 6.47 -10.12
N ILE A 19 5.83 5.16 -9.87
CA ILE A 19 5.38 4.17 -10.87
C ILE A 19 3.86 4.29 -11.09
N VAL A 20 3.09 4.46 -10.01
CA VAL A 20 1.65 4.69 -10.09
C VAL A 20 1.33 6.01 -10.81
N ASP A 21 2.11 7.05 -10.57
CA ASP A 21 1.98 8.32 -11.31
C ASP A 21 2.19 8.12 -12.81
N TRP A 22 3.24 7.41 -13.19
CA TRP A 22 3.52 7.08 -14.59
C TRP A 22 2.39 6.27 -15.23
N LEU A 23 1.89 5.23 -14.55
CA LEU A 23 0.79 4.39 -15.03
C LEU A 23 -0.55 5.14 -15.05
N SER A 24 -0.83 5.99 -14.06
CA SER A 24 -2.08 6.76 -13.99
C SER A 24 -2.26 7.72 -15.17
N ALA A 25 -1.15 8.20 -15.75
CA ALA A 25 -1.21 9.01 -16.96
C ALA A 25 -1.77 8.23 -18.16
N GLN A 26 -1.56 6.91 -18.20
CA GLN A 26 -1.99 6.02 -19.28
C GLN A 26 -3.36 5.37 -19.00
N ALA A 27 -3.78 5.28 -17.75
CA ALA A 27 -5.06 4.72 -17.36
C ALA A 27 -6.22 5.66 -17.68
N ASP A 28 -7.41 5.11 -17.91
CA ASP A 28 -8.67 5.85 -18.00
C ASP A 28 -9.36 5.92 -16.63
N VAL A 29 -9.20 4.87 -15.84
CA VAL A 29 -9.77 4.73 -14.50
C VAL A 29 -8.67 4.33 -13.51
N VAL A 30 -8.62 4.98 -12.34
CA VAL A 30 -7.68 4.65 -11.26
C VAL A 30 -8.45 4.28 -9.99
N VAL A 31 -8.18 3.12 -9.43
CA VAL A 31 -8.99 2.52 -8.36
C VAL A 31 -8.15 2.21 -7.12
N ARG A 32 -8.55 2.73 -5.97
CA ARG A 32 -8.09 2.27 -4.65
C ARG A 32 -8.99 1.14 -4.18
N PHE A 33 -8.42 -0.01 -3.89
CA PHE A 33 -9.19 -1.22 -3.61
C PHE A 33 -9.05 -1.75 -2.17
N GLN A 34 -8.14 -1.20 -1.36
CA GLN A 34 -7.93 -1.62 0.03
C GLN A 34 -7.20 -0.55 0.85
N GLY A 35 -7.09 -0.76 2.18
CA GLY A 35 -6.47 0.16 3.11
C GLY A 35 -7.39 1.30 3.48
N GLY A 36 -6.82 2.42 3.81
CA GLY A 36 -7.53 3.66 4.15
C GLY A 36 -6.57 4.84 4.03
N HIS A 37 -6.80 5.90 4.80
CA HIS A 37 -5.97 7.11 4.79
C HIS A 37 -4.65 6.97 5.58
N ASN A 38 -4.28 5.75 5.98
CA ASN A 38 -3.00 5.44 6.63
C ASN A 38 -1.81 5.32 5.65
N ALA A 39 -2.07 5.20 4.35
CA ALA A 39 -1.05 5.14 3.32
C ALA A 39 -0.97 6.49 2.60
N GLY A 40 0.12 7.22 2.79
CA GLY A 40 0.38 8.45 2.05
C GLY A 40 1.33 8.21 0.90
N HIS A 41 1.05 8.83 -0.26
CA HIS A 41 1.99 8.91 -1.35
C HIS A 41 2.07 10.32 -1.92
N THR A 42 3.21 10.64 -2.49
CA THR A 42 3.49 11.96 -3.04
C THR A 42 3.63 11.84 -4.55
N LEU A 43 2.93 12.69 -5.27
CA LEU A 43 3.04 12.85 -6.72
C LEU A 43 3.66 14.21 -7.03
N VAL A 44 4.48 14.27 -8.08
CA VAL A 44 5.04 15.54 -8.59
C VAL A 44 4.63 15.68 -10.05
N ILE A 45 3.75 16.63 -10.34
CA ILE A 45 3.22 16.85 -11.68
C ILE A 45 3.43 18.31 -12.07
N GLY A 46 4.15 18.56 -13.16
CA GLY A 46 4.45 19.92 -13.60
C GLY A 46 5.16 20.77 -12.55
N GLY A 47 6.01 20.16 -11.70
CA GLY A 47 6.72 20.84 -10.62
C GLY A 47 5.87 21.07 -9.35
N VAL A 48 4.57 20.73 -9.36
CA VAL A 48 3.68 20.84 -8.20
C VAL A 48 3.64 19.51 -7.45
N THR A 49 3.77 19.58 -6.12
CA THR A 49 3.73 18.40 -5.25
C THR A 49 2.33 18.20 -4.67
N TYR A 50 1.75 17.03 -4.93
CA TYR A 50 0.48 16.60 -4.37
C TYR A 50 0.70 15.47 -3.38
N LYS A 51 0.19 15.61 -2.16
CA LYS A 51 0.23 14.57 -1.13
C LYS A 51 -1.14 13.93 -1.03
N LEU A 52 -1.26 12.67 -1.40
CA LEU A 52 -2.50 11.90 -1.34
C LEU A 52 -2.43 10.86 -0.22
N SER A 53 -3.55 10.62 0.45
CA SER A 53 -3.68 9.61 1.49
C SER A 53 -4.79 8.60 1.19
N LEU A 54 -5.98 9.09 0.88
CA LEU A 54 -7.18 8.29 0.62
C LEU A 54 -7.55 8.31 -0.86
N LEU A 55 -7.43 9.47 -1.50
CA LEU A 55 -7.79 9.65 -2.90
C LEU A 55 -6.85 8.87 -3.84
N PRO A 56 -7.40 8.25 -4.91
CA PRO A 56 -6.58 7.63 -5.95
C PRO A 56 -5.72 8.65 -6.69
N SER A 57 -4.56 8.23 -7.20
CA SER A 57 -3.64 9.11 -7.93
C SER A 57 -4.21 9.73 -9.22
N GLY A 58 -5.29 9.19 -9.74
CA GLY A 58 -6.00 9.72 -10.89
C GLY A 58 -6.65 11.10 -10.66
N VAL A 59 -7.01 11.47 -9.42
CA VAL A 59 -7.75 12.71 -9.12
C VAL A 59 -7.01 13.99 -9.54
N VAL A 60 -5.67 13.96 -9.55
CA VAL A 60 -4.84 15.11 -9.93
C VAL A 60 -4.59 15.19 -11.46
N ARG A 61 -5.26 14.33 -12.25
CA ARG A 61 -5.10 14.26 -13.69
C ARG A 61 -6.42 14.54 -14.41
N PRO A 62 -6.48 15.56 -15.27
CA PRO A 62 -7.70 15.86 -16.03
C PRO A 62 -8.20 14.68 -16.86
N GLY A 63 -9.51 14.50 -16.91
CA GLY A 63 -10.17 13.49 -17.75
C GLY A 63 -10.05 12.05 -17.24
N LYS A 64 -9.55 11.82 -16.03
CA LYS A 64 -9.48 10.49 -15.38
C LYS A 64 -10.64 10.30 -14.41
N LEU A 65 -11.19 9.08 -14.40
CA LEU A 65 -12.12 8.65 -13.35
C LEU A 65 -11.33 8.01 -12.20
N SER A 66 -11.55 8.50 -11.00
CA SER A 66 -10.99 7.94 -9.77
C SER A 66 -12.06 7.21 -9.00
N VAL A 67 -11.74 6.04 -8.44
CA VAL A 67 -12.70 5.18 -7.77
C VAL A 67 -12.15 4.69 -6.45
N ILE A 68 -12.95 4.74 -5.40
CA ILE A 68 -12.68 4.11 -4.11
C ILE A 68 -13.60 2.89 -3.99
N GLY A 69 -12.99 1.70 -3.96
CA GLY A 69 -13.70 0.42 -3.88
C GLY A 69 -14.13 0.06 -2.46
N ASN A 70 -15.03 -0.92 -2.37
CA ASN A 70 -15.59 -1.43 -1.10
C ASN A 70 -14.56 -2.09 -0.16
N GLY A 71 -13.38 -2.41 -0.67
CA GLY A 71 -12.28 -2.95 0.14
C GLY A 71 -11.61 -1.91 1.02
N VAL A 72 -11.75 -0.63 0.71
CA VAL A 72 -11.24 0.49 1.52
C VAL A 72 -12.08 0.66 2.78
N VAL A 73 -11.46 1.11 3.89
CA VAL A 73 -12.16 1.72 5.01
C VAL A 73 -11.98 3.24 4.93
N LEU A 74 -13.09 3.95 4.83
CA LEU A 74 -13.15 5.36 4.48
C LEU A 74 -13.41 6.23 5.71
N ASP A 75 -12.49 7.12 6.05
CA ASP A 75 -12.76 8.21 6.98
C ASP A 75 -13.42 9.36 6.19
N PRO A 76 -14.72 9.65 6.42
CA PRO A 76 -15.43 10.64 5.63
C PRO A 76 -14.94 12.07 5.88
N HIS A 77 -14.48 12.38 7.09
CA HIS A 77 -13.90 13.69 7.41
C HIS A 77 -12.54 13.88 6.74
N ALA A 78 -11.66 12.86 6.84
CA ALA A 78 -10.36 12.88 6.17
C ALA A 78 -10.50 12.98 4.64
N LEU A 79 -11.55 12.37 4.05
CA LEU A 79 -11.86 12.52 2.62
C LEU A 79 -12.17 13.97 2.26
N VAL A 80 -13.07 14.61 3.02
CA VAL A 80 -13.47 16.02 2.78
C VAL A 80 -12.26 16.94 2.95
N GLU A 81 -11.47 16.77 4.01
CA GLU A 81 -10.25 17.53 4.22
C GLU A 81 -9.23 17.38 3.08
N GLU A 82 -9.11 16.16 2.53
CA GLU A 82 -8.21 15.90 1.40
C GLU A 82 -8.71 16.54 0.11
N ILE A 83 -10.03 16.50 -0.15
CA ILE A 83 -10.67 17.19 -1.27
C ILE A 83 -10.46 18.70 -1.17
N ASP A 84 -10.75 19.31 -0.01
CA ASP A 84 -10.62 20.75 0.22
C ASP A 84 -9.16 21.22 0.04
N ARG A 85 -8.21 20.43 0.53
CA ARG A 85 -6.78 20.71 0.34
C ARG A 85 -6.35 20.70 -1.12
N LEU A 86 -6.85 19.73 -1.91
CA LEU A 86 -6.55 19.67 -3.35
C LEU A 86 -7.28 20.76 -4.12
N ALA A 87 -8.49 21.12 -3.73
CA ALA A 87 -9.23 22.23 -4.31
C ALA A 87 -8.45 23.56 -4.13
N ALA A 88 -7.84 23.78 -2.97
CA ALA A 88 -6.95 24.93 -2.73
C ALA A 88 -5.68 24.90 -3.61
N GLN A 89 -5.31 23.75 -4.18
CA GLN A 89 -4.22 23.61 -5.16
C GLN A 89 -4.72 23.64 -6.61
N GLY A 90 -6.00 23.98 -6.84
CA GLY A 90 -6.59 24.10 -8.17
C GLY A 90 -7.11 22.79 -8.78
N ILE A 91 -7.21 21.71 -7.99
CA ILE A 91 -7.76 20.43 -8.46
C ILE A 91 -9.26 20.36 -8.13
N ALA A 92 -10.10 20.39 -9.16
CA ALA A 92 -11.54 20.22 -9.00
C ALA A 92 -11.88 18.73 -8.85
N ILE A 93 -12.53 18.35 -7.74
CA ILE A 93 -12.99 17.00 -7.46
C ILE A 93 -14.49 17.03 -7.25
N GLY A 94 -15.21 16.31 -8.10
CA GLY A 94 -16.66 16.20 -8.08
C GLY A 94 -17.13 14.79 -8.45
N PRO A 95 -18.45 14.57 -8.46
CA PRO A 95 -19.01 13.27 -8.82
C PRO A 95 -18.65 12.80 -10.23
N GLU A 96 -18.27 13.70 -11.11
CA GLU A 96 -17.86 13.40 -12.48
C GLU A 96 -16.50 12.71 -12.58
N ASN A 97 -15.62 12.92 -11.60
CA ASN A 97 -14.24 12.38 -11.62
C ASN A 97 -13.84 11.58 -10.36
N LEU A 98 -14.73 11.50 -9.35
CA LEU A 98 -14.56 10.62 -8.18
C LEU A 98 -15.84 9.84 -7.90
N ARG A 99 -15.73 8.51 -7.73
CA ARG A 99 -16.80 7.63 -7.29
C ARG A 99 -16.36 6.76 -6.12
N ILE A 100 -17.28 6.48 -5.21
CA ILE A 100 -17.04 5.71 -3.98
C ILE A 100 -18.11 4.63 -3.87
N ALA A 101 -17.68 3.40 -3.60
CA ALA A 101 -18.59 2.28 -3.48
C ALA A 101 -19.58 2.48 -2.31
N GLU A 102 -20.86 2.31 -2.59
CA GLU A 102 -21.95 2.45 -1.61
C GLU A 102 -21.78 1.53 -0.38
N ASN A 103 -21.11 0.40 -0.57
CA ASN A 103 -20.85 -0.60 0.48
C ASN A 103 -19.48 -0.45 1.16
N THR A 104 -18.78 0.68 0.98
CA THR A 104 -17.53 1.01 1.68
C THR A 104 -17.79 1.26 3.15
N SER A 105 -17.04 0.59 4.05
CA SER A 105 -17.15 0.78 5.50
C SER A 105 -16.52 2.09 5.94
N LEU A 106 -17.16 2.79 6.88
CA LEU A 106 -16.70 4.08 7.38
C LEU A 106 -15.81 3.93 8.61
N ILE A 107 -14.82 4.79 8.72
CA ILE A 107 -14.03 5.02 9.93
C ILE A 107 -14.67 6.19 10.68
N LEU A 108 -14.96 5.98 11.95
CA LEU A 108 -15.55 6.96 12.83
C LEU A 108 -14.55 7.39 13.92
N SER A 109 -14.87 8.43 14.66
CA SER A 109 -14.07 8.93 15.80
C SER A 109 -13.75 7.81 16.80
N LEU A 110 -14.75 6.97 17.13
CA LEU A 110 -14.59 5.83 18.04
C LEU A 110 -13.51 4.82 17.59
N HIS A 111 -13.34 4.60 16.28
CA HIS A 111 -12.29 3.70 15.77
C HIS A 111 -10.89 4.31 16.01
N ARG A 112 -10.73 5.62 15.79
CA ARG A 112 -9.45 6.31 16.00
C ARG A 112 -9.07 6.32 17.48
N GLU A 113 -10.04 6.56 18.37
CA GLU A 113 -9.82 6.54 19.82
C GLU A 113 -9.44 5.14 20.31
N LEU A 114 -10.14 4.09 19.85
CA LEU A 114 -9.85 2.70 20.19
C LEU A 114 -8.45 2.28 19.72
N ASP A 115 -8.07 2.64 18.49
CA ASP A 115 -6.74 2.36 17.92
C ASP A 115 -5.63 2.99 18.79
N LYS A 116 -5.77 4.27 19.14
CA LYS A 116 -4.84 4.98 20.03
C LYS A 116 -4.77 4.36 21.42
N ALA A 117 -5.92 4.01 22.02
CA ALA A 117 -5.97 3.43 23.35
C ALA A 117 -5.28 2.05 23.40
N ARG A 118 -5.47 1.21 22.39
CA ARG A 118 -4.80 -0.10 22.28
C ARG A 118 -3.27 0.04 22.17
N GLU A 119 -2.80 1.00 21.35
CA GLU A 119 -1.37 1.25 21.20
C GLU A 119 -0.71 1.81 22.49
N GLN A 120 -1.49 2.43 23.36
CA GLN A 120 -1.01 3.01 24.62
C GLN A 120 -1.10 2.03 25.80
N SER A 121 -2.04 1.08 25.76
CA SER A 121 -2.40 0.24 26.92
C SER A 121 -1.35 -0.78 27.32
N ASN A 122 -0.57 -1.32 26.37
CA ASN A 122 0.43 -2.34 26.68
C ASN A 122 1.59 -2.34 25.68
N ALA A 123 2.80 -2.04 26.17
CA ALA A 123 4.01 -2.04 25.34
C ALA A 123 4.32 -3.41 24.70
N ALA A 124 3.93 -4.53 25.34
CA ALA A 124 4.18 -5.88 24.86
C ALA A 124 3.27 -6.31 23.68
N THR A 125 2.14 -5.63 23.48
CA THR A 125 1.19 -5.91 22.39
C THR A 125 1.18 -4.83 21.32
N ARG A 126 2.11 -3.90 21.38
CA ARG A 126 2.23 -2.78 20.46
C ARG A 126 2.59 -3.26 19.06
N ILE A 127 1.76 -2.90 18.07
CA ILE A 127 1.99 -3.23 16.65
C ILE A 127 2.71 -2.06 15.95
N GLY A 128 2.53 -0.83 16.43
CA GLY A 128 3.05 0.38 15.82
C GLY A 128 2.11 0.95 14.76
N THR A 129 0.81 0.95 15.04
CA THR A 129 -0.23 1.48 14.14
C THR A 129 -0.07 2.98 13.93
N THR A 130 -0.80 3.51 12.94
CA THR A 130 -0.84 4.96 12.67
C THR A 130 -1.83 5.71 13.57
N GLY A 131 -2.61 5.02 14.39
CA GLY A 131 -3.65 5.59 15.25
C GLY A 131 -4.83 6.18 14.48
N ARG A 132 -5.06 5.74 13.24
CA ARG A 132 -6.10 6.27 12.34
C ARG A 132 -7.38 5.44 12.30
N GLY A 133 -7.49 4.43 13.17
CA GLY A 133 -8.69 3.61 13.30
C GLY A 133 -8.89 2.56 12.21
N ILE A 134 -7.87 2.28 11.42
CA ILE A 134 -7.95 1.32 10.29
C ILE A 134 -8.30 -0.08 10.79
N GLY A 135 -7.54 -0.60 11.77
CA GLY A 135 -7.77 -1.92 12.36
C GLY A 135 -9.18 -2.08 12.94
N PRO A 136 -9.59 -1.22 13.87
CA PRO A 136 -10.94 -1.27 14.43
C PRO A 136 -12.07 -1.17 13.40
N ALA A 137 -11.91 -0.39 12.32
CA ALA A 137 -12.90 -0.32 11.25
C ALA A 137 -12.99 -1.63 10.44
N TYR A 138 -11.86 -2.31 10.17
CA TYR A 138 -11.87 -3.65 9.57
C TYR A 138 -12.46 -4.71 10.52
N GLU A 139 -12.21 -4.63 11.83
CA GLU A 139 -12.86 -5.49 12.82
C GLU A 139 -14.38 -5.35 12.76
N ASP A 140 -14.88 -4.13 12.67
CA ASP A 140 -16.32 -3.89 12.58
C ASP A 140 -16.90 -4.35 11.24
N LYS A 141 -16.15 -4.21 10.14
CA LYS A 141 -16.55 -4.75 8.84
C LYS A 141 -16.77 -6.26 8.90
N VAL A 142 -15.78 -7.02 9.38
CA VAL A 142 -15.90 -8.49 9.49
C VAL A 142 -16.84 -8.91 10.63
N GLY A 143 -16.97 -8.09 11.68
CA GLY A 143 -17.93 -8.23 12.76
C GLY A 143 -19.38 -7.91 12.36
N ARG A 144 -19.61 -7.44 11.13
CA ARG A 144 -20.94 -7.15 10.54
C ARG A 144 -21.71 -6.06 11.29
N ARG A 145 -21.00 -5.07 11.86
CA ARG A 145 -21.57 -3.93 12.59
C ARG A 145 -21.10 -2.58 12.04
N ALA A 146 -20.23 -2.58 11.01
CA ALA A 146 -19.76 -1.36 10.38
C ALA A 146 -20.92 -0.55 9.78
N ILE A 147 -20.83 0.77 9.91
CA ILE A 147 -21.61 1.72 9.12
C ILE A 147 -20.96 1.83 7.74
N ARG A 148 -21.78 1.75 6.70
CA ARG A 148 -21.33 1.88 5.29
C ARG A 148 -21.76 3.21 4.71
N LEU A 149 -21.11 3.65 3.64
CA LEU A 149 -21.45 4.90 2.97
C LEU A 149 -22.93 4.97 2.59
N GLY A 150 -23.49 3.90 2.03
CA GLY A 150 -24.90 3.84 1.64
C GLY A 150 -25.87 3.97 2.80
N ASP A 151 -25.46 3.67 4.03
CA ASP A 151 -26.31 3.82 5.22
C ASP A 151 -26.61 5.30 5.53
N LEU A 152 -25.76 6.22 5.06
CA LEU A 152 -25.95 7.66 5.24
C LEU A 152 -27.09 8.21 4.35
N ALA A 153 -27.54 7.47 3.35
CA ALA A 153 -28.65 7.88 2.48
C ALA A 153 -30.02 7.79 3.18
N ASP A 154 -30.12 6.99 4.25
CA ASP A 154 -31.33 6.86 5.05
C ASP A 154 -31.01 7.01 6.54
N LEU A 155 -31.04 8.24 7.01
CA LEU A 155 -30.76 8.57 8.42
C LEU A 155 -31.77 7.96 9.39
N SER A 156 -33.00 7.60 8.92
CA SER A 156 -34.00 6.97 9.79
C SER A 156 -33.61 5.56 10.23
N LEU A 157 -32.85 4.84 9.39
CA LEU A 157 -32.35 3.49 9.68
C LEU A 157 -30.98 3.51 10.38
N LEU A 158 -30.30 4.65 10.38
CA LEU A 158 -28.95 4.77 10.89
C LEU A 158 -28.87 4.56 12.40
N ASN A 159 -29.85 5.07 13.16
CA ASN A 159 -29.88 4.96 14.63
C ASN A 159 -29.75 3.51 15.12
N GLY A 160 -30.53 2.57 14.58
CA GLY A 160 -30.46 1.17 15.00
C GLY A 160 -29.11 0.49 14.67
N LYS A 161 -28.37 0.98 13.66
CA LYS A 161 -27.02 0.54 13.36
C LYS A 161 -26.02 1.13 14.34
N ILE A 162 -26.15 2.41 14.67
CA ILE A 162 -25.34 3.11 15.66
C ILE A 162 -25.49 2.45 17.03
N GLU A 163 -26.71 2.18 17.49
CA GLU A 163 -26.95 1.51 18.77
C GLU A 163 -26.19 0.17 18.88
N ARG A 164 -26.24 -0.65 17.83
CA ARG A 164 -25.51 -1.93 17.79
C ARG A 164 -24.00 -1.72 17.86
N LEU A 165 -23.48 -0.73 17.13
CA LEU A 165 -22.07 -0.37 17.10
C LEU A 165 -21.61 0.11 18.49
N ILE A 166 -22.34 1.07 19.06
CA ILE A 166 -22.04 1.70 20.36
C ILE A 166 -22.12 0.69 21.50
N HIS A 167 -23.11 -0.20 21.50
CA HIS A 167 -23.20 -1.26 22.52
C HIS A 167 -21.90 -2.10 22.57
N HIS A 168 -21.38 -2.49 21.41
CA HIS A 168 -20.13 -3.24 21.32
C HIS A 168 -18.93 -2.41 21.76
N HIS A 169 -18.79 -1.18 21.22
CA HIS A 169 -17.66 -0.33 21.53
C HIS A 169 -17.61 0.12 22.99
N ASN A 170 -18.76 0.42 23.62
CA ASN A 170 -18.81 0.79 25.02
C ASN A 170 -18.41 -0.36 25.95
N ALA A 171 -18.69 -1.62 25.58
CA ALA A 171 -18.16 -2.76 26.32
C ALA A 171 -16.62 -2.83 26.27
N LEU A 172 -16.02 -2.57 25.12
CA LEU A 172 -14.55 -2.50 24.96
C LEU A 172 -13.96 -1.28 25.69
N ARG A 173 -14.60 -0.12 25.57
CA ARG A 173 -14.19 1.13 26.21
C ARG A 173 -14.14 1.01 27.73
N ARG A 174 -15.16 0.40 28.35
CA ARG A 174 -15.14 0.08 29.80
C ARG A 174 -13.94 -0.78 30.18
N GLY A 175 -13.64 -1.82 29.39
CA GLY A 175 -12.47 -2.68 29.62
C GLY A 175 -11.14 -1.98 29.50
N LEU A 176 -11.07 -0.91 28.72
CA LEU A 176 -9.87 -0.08 28.52
C LEU A 176 -9.83 1.15 29.42
N GLY A 177 -10.82 1.35 30.32
CA GLY A 177 -10.89 2.51 31.19
C GLY A 177 -11.24 3.81 30.47
N LEU A 178 -11.85 3.74 29.28
CA LEU A 178 -12.32 4.90 28.51
C LEU A 178 -13.78 5.22 28.87
N SER A 179 -14.17 6.49 28.76
CA SER A 179 -15.57 6.92 28.89
C SER A 179 -16.42 6.28 27.80
N GLU A 180 -17.67 5.96 28.13
CA GLU A 180 -18.64 5.52 27.12
C GLU A 180 -18.97 6.66 26.15
N MET A 181 -19.33 6.29 24.93
CA MET A 181 -19.80 7.23 23.90
C MET A 181 -21.31 7.20 23.83
N ASP A 182 -21.89 8.35 23.50
CA ASP A 182 -23.32 8.47 23.20
C ASP A 182 -23.54 8.18 21.70
N GLY A 183 -24.64 7.51 21.40
CA GLY A 183 -25.06 7.26 20.03
C GLY A 183 -25.46 8.55 19.29
N GLU A 184 -25.95 9.55 20.00
CA GLU A 184 -26.31 10.85 19.43
C GLU A 184 -25.07 11.59 18.89
N ASP A 185 -23.96 11.56 19.62
CA ASP A 185 -22.68 12.14 19.14
C ASP A 185 -22.21 11.49 17.82
N VAL A 186 -22.35 10.17 17.70
CA VAL A 186 -21.99 9.42 16.47
C VAL A 186 -22.95 9.72 15.33
N PHE A 187 -24.25 9.86 15.65
CA PHE A 187 -25.25 10.26 14.67
C PHE A 187 -24.97 11.63 14.10
N ASP A 188 -24.69 12.61 14.96
CA ASP A 188 -24.38 13.99 14.57
C ASP A 188 -23.09 14.07 13.75
N GLU A 189 -22.03 13.31 14.14
CA GLU A 189 -20.80 13.16 13.35
C GLU A 189 -21.13 12.76 11.90
N LEU A 190 -21.94 11.70 11.73
CA LEU A 190 -22.30 11.16 10.43
C LEU A 190 -23.25 12.07 9.65
N ALA A 191 -24.27 12.61 10.29
CA ALA A 191 -25.23 13.52 9.66
C ALA A 191 -24.58 14.79 9.11
N SER A 192 -23.57 15.32 9.84
CA SER A 192 -22.83 16.51 9.43
C SER A 192 -22.00 16.32 8.14
N VAL A 193 -21.48 15.11 7.92
CA VAL A 193 -20.61 14.81 6.78
C VAL A 193 -21.36 14.16 5.60
N ALA A 194 -22.52 13.55 5.84
CA ALA A 194 -23.31 12.85 4.83
C ALA A 194 -23.58 13.68 3.56
N PRO A 195 -24.01 14.95 3.61
CA PRO A 195 -24.27 15.75 2.41
C PRO A 195 -23.03 16.00 1.56
N LYS A 196 -21.82 15.92 2.16
CA LYS A 196 -20.55 16.16 1.47
C LYS A 196 -20.02 14.92 0.78
N VAL A 197 -20.34 13.73 1.28
CA VAL A 197 -19.78 12.46 0.77
C VAL A 197 -20.77 11.66 -0.09
N LEU A 198 -22.07 11.75 0.16
CA LEU A 198 -23.11 11.05 -0.59
C LEU A 198 -23.10 11.37 -2.11
N PRO A 199 -22.78 12.58 -2.57
CA PRO A 199 -22.72 12.85 -4.01
C PRO A 199 -21.72 11.97 -4.78
N PHE A 200 -20.70 11.44 -4.11
CA PHE A 200 -19.70 10.55 -4.70
C PHE A 200 -20.11 9.07 -4.73
N MET A 201 -21.19 8.71 -4.02
CA MET A 201 -21.63 7.33 -3.90
C MET A 201 -22.06 6.73 -5.24
N ASP A 202 -21.63 5.49 -5.49
CA ASP A 202 -22.00 4.77 -6.72
C ASP A 202 -22.00 3.25 -6.49
N THR A 203 -22.67 2.53 -7.39
CA THR A 203 -22.60 1.07 -7.49
C THR A 203 -21.33 0.64 -8.23
N VAL A 204 -20.19 0.77 -7.55
CA VAL A 204 -18.83 0.69 -8.13
C VAL A 204 -18.57 -0.61 -8.89
N TRP A 205 -19.08 -1.75 -8.44
CA TRP A 205 -18.89 -3.02 -9.16
C TRP A 205 -19.51 -2.97 -10.56
N SER A 206 -20.67 -2.34 -10.71
CA SER A 206 -21.36 -2.17 -12.00
C SER A 206 -20.63 -1.15 -12.88
N LEU A 207 -20.25 -0.03 -12.30
CA LEU A 207 -19.48 1.02 -12.98
C LEU A 207 -18.16 0.45 -13.56
N LEU A 208 -17.39 -0.30 -12.76
CA LEU A 208 -16.12 -0.84 -13.22
C LEU A 208 -16.30 -1.95 -14.26
N ASP A 209 -17.35 -2.78 -14.16
CA ASP A 209 -17.65 -3.78 -15.19
C ASP A 209 -18.04 -3.11 -16.51
N GLU A 210 -18.81 -2.02 -16.47
CA GLU A 210 -19.12 -1.20 -17.65
C GLU A 210 -17.84 -0.64 -18.28
N LYS A 211 -16.97 0.00 -17.50
CA LYS A 211 -15.70 0.57 -18.00
C LYS A 211 -14.79 -0.51 -18.60
N ARG A 212 -14.78 -1.70 -18.02
CA ARG A 212 -14.05 -2.85 -18.54
C ARG A 212 -14.62 -3.30 -19.90
N ARG A 213 -15.95 -3.37 -20.05
CA ARG A 213 -16.62 -3.72 -21.33
C ARG A 213 -16.40 -2.66 -22.40
N GLU A 214 -16.30 -1.39 -22.02
CA GLU A 214 -15.92 -0.29 -22.92
C GLU A 214 -14.44 -0.37 -23.37
N GLY A 215 -13.67 -1.33 -22.87
CA GLY A 215 -12.24 -1.47 -23.19
C GLY A 215 -11.36 -0.40 -22.54
N LYS A 216 -11.83 0.27 -21.47
CA LYS A 216 -11.04 1.25 -20.73
C LYS A 216 -9.89 0.58 -19.98
N ARG A 217 -8.76 1.29 -19.89
CA ARG A 217 -7.60 0.87 -19.11
C ARG A 217 -7.83 1.20 -17.64
N ILE A 218 -7.91 0.18 -16.81
CA ILE A 218 -8.14 0.33 -15.37
C ILE A 218 -6.82 0.03 -14.62
N LEU A 219 -6.38 0.99 -13.81
CA LEU A 219 -5.26 0.85 -12.89
C LEU A 219 -5.81 0.62 -11.48
N PHE A 220 -5.53 -0.54 -10.90
CA PHE A 220 -5.80 -0.83 -9.51
C PHE A 220 -4.57 -0.51 -8.68
N GLU A 221 -4.68 0.50 -7.84
CA GLU A 221 -3.62 1.05 -7.02
C GLU A 221 -3.65 0.48 -5.61
N GLY A 222 -2.70 -0.41 -5.29
CA GLY A 222 -2.53 -0.98 -3.95
C GLY A 222 -1.83 -0.03 -2.99
N ALA A 223 -2.19 -0.15 -1.72
CA ALA A 223 -1.52 0.51 -0.61
C ALA A 223 -0.69 -0.50 0.18
N GLN A 224 0.25 -0.03 1.01
CA GLN A 224 1.19 -0.85 1.80
C GLN A 224 2.04 -1.78 0.90
N GLY A 225 2.33 -2.99 1.35
CA GLY A 225 3.09 -4.01 0.61
C GLY A 225 2.64 -5.41 1.01
N ALA A 226 2.91 -6.41 0.18
CA ALA A 226 2.41 -7.78 0.36
C ALA A 226 2.93 -8.46 1.63
N LEU A 227 4.09 -8.06 2.14
CA LEU A 227 4.60 -8.55 3.43
C LEU A 227 3.89 -7.92 4.65
N LEU A 228 2.99 -6.94 4.42
CA LEU A 228 2.07 -6.39 5.41
C LEU A 228 0.64 -6.93 5.25
N ASP A 229 0.41 -7.90 4.37
CA ASP A 229 -0.89 -8.55 4.19
C ASP A 229 -1.33 -9.26 5.47
N ILE A 230 -2.63 -9.13 5.81
CA ILE A 230 -3.17 -9.71 7.05
C ILE A 230 -3.03 -11.24 7.11
N ASP A 231 -3.10 -11.94 5.98
CA ASP A 231 -3.04 -13.39 5.89
C ASP A 231 -1.65 -13.90 5.50
N HIS A 232 -0.99 -13.22 4.56
CA HIS A 232 0.25 -13.68 3.93
C HIS A 232 1.50 -12.92 4.38
N GLY A 233 1.33 -11.88 5.18
CA GLY A 233 2.42 -11.04 5.70
C GLY A 233 3.07 -11.60 6.96
N THR A 234 3.91 -10.77 7.57
CA THR A 234 4.67 -11.09 8.80
C THR A 234 3.82 -10.83 10.05
N TYR A 235 2.72 -11.57 10.18
CA TYR A 235 1.78 -11.47 11.30
C TYR A 235 2.49 -11.66 12.66
N PRO A 236 2.19 -10.86 13.72
CA PRO A 236 1.11 -9.87 13.80
C PRO A 236 1.49 -8.45 13.30
N TYR A 237 2.71 -8.24 12.84
CA TYR A 237 3.23 -6.95 12.39
C TYR A 237 2.83 -6.67 10.93
N VAL A 238 1.54 -6.51 10.71
CA VAL A 238 0.88 -6.36 9.40
C VAL A 238 -0.18 -5.26 9.45
N THR A 239 -0.72 -4.87 8.28
CA THR A 239 -1.95 -4.07 8.19
C THR A 239 -3.19 -4.95 8.36
N SER A 240 -4.34 -4.36 8.58
CA SER A 240 -5.60 -5.09 8.82
C SER A 240 -6.35 -5.42 7.51
N SER A 241 -5.72 -5.28 6.37
CA SER A 241 -6.31 -5.60 5.06
C SER A 241 -5.47 -6.58 4.27
N ASN A 242 -6.08 -7.27 3.31
CA ASN A 242 -5.32 -7.96 2.28
C ASN A 242 -4.68 -6.94 1.34
N THR A 243 -3.40 -7.12 1.06
CA THR A 243 -2.60 -6.23 0.20
C THR A 243 -2.09 -6.93 -1.07
N VAL A 244 -2.33 -8.23 -1.19
CA VAL A 244 -2.04 -9.03 -2.38
C VAL A 244 -2.98 -8.67 -3.54
N ALA A 245 -2.56 -8.93 -4.78
CA ALA A 245 -3.27 -8.46 -5.97
C ALA A 245 -4.71 -8.99 -6.11
N ALA A 246 -5.01 -10.19 -5.60
CA ALA A 246 -6.36 -10.75 -5.62
C ALA A 246 -7.41 -9.85 -4.93
N GLN A 247 -6.97 -9.04 -3.96
CA GLN A 247 -7.82 -8.07 -3.27
C GLN A 247 -8.37 -6.98 -4.21
N ALA A 248 -7.74 -6.71 -5.35
CA ALA A 248 -8.25 -5.74 -6.31
C ALA A 248 -9.63 -6.16 -6.86
N ALA A 249 -9.83 -7.43 -7.13
CA ALA A 249 -11.13 -7.94 -7.55
C ALA A 249 -12.16 -7.88 -6.41
N ILE A 250 -11.84 -8.45 -5.24
CA ILE A 250 -12.75 -8.49 -4.08
C ILE A 250 -13.08 -7.08 -3.60
N GLY A 251 -12.07 -6.22 -3.49
CA GLY A 251 -12.21 -4.85 -2.98
C GLY A 251 -12.94 -3.88 -3.92
N CYS A 252 -13.28 -4.32 -5.13
CA CYS A 252 -14.06 -3.56 -6.10
C CYS A 252 -15.34 -4.28 -6.54
N GLY A 253 -15.60 -5.50 -6.03
CA GLY A 253 -16.77 -6.30 -6.39
C GLY A 253 -16.70 -6.90 -7.81
N LEU A 254 -15.50 -7.12 -8.31
CA LEU A 254 -15.25 -7.72 -9.62
C LEU A 254 -14.91 -9.20 -9.51
N GLY A 255 -15.13 -9.96 -10.57
CA GLY A 255 -14.65 -11.33 -10.66
C GLY A 255 -13.11 -11.40 -10.84
N PRO A 256 -12.46 -12.53 -10.51
CA PRO A 256 -11.00 -12.67 -10.59
C PRO A 256 -10.44 -12.46 -12.01
N GLY A 257 -11.22 -12.73 -13.04
CA GLY A 257 -10.87 -12.48 -14.45
C GLY A 257 -10.79 -10.99 -14.85
N ALA A 258 -11.10 -10.07 -13.91
CA ALA A 258 -10.89 -8.63 -14.13
C ALA A 258 -9.43 -8.22 -13.92
N ILE A 259 -8.63 -9.06 -13.25
CA ILE A 259 -7.19 -8.84 -13.05
C ILE A 259 -6.48 -9.26 -14.34
N GLY A 260 -5.82 -8.32 -14.99
CA GLY A 260 -4.99 -8.59 -16.17
C GLY A 260 -3.52 -8.76 -15.79
N TYR A 261 -2.77 -7.68 -15.81
CA TYR A 261 -1.35 -7.68 -15.47
C TYR A 261 -1.13 -7.25 -14.02
N VAL A 262 -0.31 -7.97 -13.29
CA VAL A 262 0.09 -7.63 -11.92
C VAL A 262 1.53 -7.14 -11.91
N LEU A 263 1.72 -5.87 -11.57
CA LEU A 263 3.03 -5.25 -11.42
C LEU A 263 3.41 -5.20 -9.94
N GLY A 264 4.47 -5.90 -9.57
CA GLY A 264 5.06 -5.83 -8.24
C GLY A 264 6.12 -4.74 -8.15
N ILE A 265 6.04 -3.87 -7.15
CA ILE A 265 7.07 -2.85 -6.94
C ILE A 265 7.97 -3.27 -5.80
N CYS A 266 9.27 -3.28 -6.03
CA CYS A 266 10.29 -3.55 -5.01
C CYS A 266 11.46 -2.57 -5.13
N LYS A 267 12.14 -2.32 -4.01
CA LYS A 267 13.42 -1.61 -4.01
C LYS A 267 14.57 -2.57 -4.37
N ALA A 268 15.65 -2.05 -4.87
CA ALA A 268 16.89 -2.79 -5.05
C ALA A 268 17.54 -3.23 -3.72
N TYR A 269 16.97 -2.86 -2.60
CA TYR A 269 17.30 -3.28 -1.23
C TYR A 269 16.00 -3.43 -0.45
N THR A 270 16.05 -3.71 0.85
CA THR A 270 14.85 -3.89 1.64
C THR A 270 14.77 -2.84 2.74
N THR A 271 13.56 -2.34 3.00
CA THR A 271 13.28 -1.47 4.15
C THR A 271 12.04 -1.91 4.90
N ARG A 272 12.01 -1.60 6.21
CA ARG A 272 10.84 -1.84 7.04
C ARG A 272 10.63 -0.70 8.03
N VAL A 273 9.37 -0.32 8.24
CA VAL A 273 8.96 0.58 9.32
C VAL A 273 8.41 -0.25 10.48
N GLY A 274 8.75 0.13 11.72
CA GLY A 274 8.22 -0.50 12.92
C GLY A 274 8.87 -1.84 13.27
N GLU A 275 8.18 -2.58 14.11
CA GLU A 275 8.64 -3.84 14.67
C GLU A 275 8.44 -5.03 13.73
N GLY A 276 8.85 -6.21 14.18
CA GLY A 276 8.67 -7.48 13.48
C GLY A 276 9.91 -7.97 12.74
N PRO A 277 9.84 -9.16 12.13
CA PRO A 277 10.99 -9.83 11.54
C PRO A 277 11.53 -9.08 10.32
N PHE A 278 12.86 -9.09 10.18
CA PHE A 278 13.55 -8.55 9.02
C PHE A 278 14.85 -9.36 8.82
N PRO A 279 14.79 -10.51 8.14
CA PRO A 279 15.93 -11.42 8.08
C PRO A 279 17.21 -10.81 7.53
N THR A 280 17.10 -9.98 6.48
CA THR A 280 18.27 -9.35 5.82
C THR A 280 18.64 -7.99 6.39
N GLU A 281 18.10 -7.57 7.55
CA GLU A 281 18.39 -6.29 8.19
C GLU A 281 19.89 -6.12 8.47
N GLN A 282 20.39 -4.92 8.18
CA GLN A 282 21.77 -4.52 8.45
C GLN A 282 21.81 -3.52 9.61
N LYS A 283 22.12 -4.00 10.81
CA LYS A 283 22.26 -3.20 12.03
C LYS A 283 23.70 -2.68 12.20
N ASN A 284 24.27 -2.15 11.12
CA ASN A 284 25.68 -1.74 11.03
C ASN A 284 25.80 -0.54 10.09
N ALA A 285 27.02 -0.10 9.82
CA ALA A 285 27.31 1.03 8.94
C ALA A 285 26.72 0.89 7.52
N ILE A 286 26.53 -0.34 7.04
CA ILE A 286 25.91 -0.58 5.72
C ILE A 286 24.42 -0.18 5.75
N GLY A 287 23.69 -0.62 6.76
CA GLY A 287 22.27 -0.24 6.90
C GLY A 287 22.08 1.25 7.12
N GLU A 288 23.01 1.89 7.86
CA GLU A 288 23.00 3.35 8.03
C GLU A 288 23.25 4.06 6.70
N LEU A 289 24.26 3.62 5.93
CA LEU A 289 24.61 4.20 4.64
C LEU A 289 23.45 4.08 3.63
N ILE A 290 22.81 2.90 3.53
CA ILE A 290 21.63 2.70 2.68
C ILE A 290 20.49 3.63 3.12
N GLY A 291 20.25 3.75 4.43
CA GLY A 291 19.21 4.60 5.00
C GLY A 291 19.42 6.09 4.69
N ASP A 292 20.64 6.57 4.81
CA ASP A 292 20.99 7.97 4.56
C ASP A 292 20.94 8.32 3.06
N ARG A 293 21.57 7.50 2.21
CA ARG A 293 21.52 7.67 0.74
C ARG A 293 20.08 7.59 0.22
N GLY A 294 19.32 6.61 0.69
CA GLY A 294 17.93 6.38 0.31
C GLY A 294 16.94 7.37 0.93
N ARG A 295 17.38 8.23 1.86
CA ARG A 295 16.52 9.12 2.66
C ARG A 295 15.36 8.35 3.26
N GLU A 296 15.67 7.21 3.89
CA GLU A 296 14.68 6.26 4.38
C GLU A 296 14.05 6.72 5.70
N PHE A 297 13.11 7.67 5.57
CA PHE A 297 12.28 8.19 6.66
C PHE A 297 10.79 8.04 6.32
N GLY A 298 9.98 7.74 7.33
CA GLY A 298 8.54 7.63 7.16
C GLY A 298 7.91 8.98 6.79
N THR A 299 7.18 9.03 5.68
CA THR A 299 6.58 10.26 5.14
C THR A 299 5.62 10.95 6.14
N VAL A 300 4.93 10.16 6.97
CA VAL A 300 3.95 10.65 7.95
C VAL A 300 4.57 10.82 9.33
N THR A 301 5.40 9.88 9.78
CA THR A 301 5.92 9.82 11.15
C THR A 301 7.33 10.40 11.30
N GLY A 302 8.05 10.64 10.20
CA GLY A 302 9.46 11.03 10.22
C GLY A 302 10.42 9.97 10.81
N ARG A 303 9.92 8.78 11.21
CA ARG A 303 10.75 7.72 11.77
C ARG A 303 11.70 7.16 10.73
N ARG A 304 12.96 6.92 11.14
CA ARG A 304 13.94 6.22 10.30
C ARG A 304 13.47 4.80 10.03
N ARG A 305 13.55 4.37 8.78
CA ARG A 305 13.28 3.00 8.38
C ARG A 305 14.49 2.12 8.68
N ARG A 306 14.23 0.89 9.08
CA ARG A 306 15.22 -0.17 9.14
C ARG A 306 15.61 -0.54 7.71
N CYS A 307 16.89 -0.75 7.45
CA CYS A 307 17.41 -1.03 6.10
C CYS A 307 18.19 -2.34 6.09
N GLY A 308 18.16 -3.03 4.95
CA GLY A 308 18.88 -4.30 4.77
C GLY A 308 19.05 -4.64 3.29
N TRP A 309 19.80 -5.70 3.02
CA TRP A 309 20.02 -6.19 1.69
C TRP A 309 18.73 -6.71 1.04
N PHE A 310 18.71 -6.79 -0.29
CA PHE A 310 17.59 -7.37 -1.04
C PHE A 310 17.32 -8.80 -0.59
N ASP A 311 16.06 -9.13 -0.31
CA ASP A 311 15.62 -10.44 0.13
C ASP A 311 14.84 -11.13 -0.98
N SER A 312 15.52 -11.98 -1.74
CA SER A 312 14.91 -12.66 -2.87
C SER A 312 13.89 -13.73 -2.44
N VAL A 313 14.03 -14.27 -1.23
CA VAL A 313 13.09 -15.28 -0.70
C VAL A 313 11.73 -14.65 -0.49
N LEU A 314 11.69 -13.49 0.20
CA LEU A 314 10.45 -12.76 0.46
C LEU A 314 9.80 -12.24 -0.82
N VAL A 315 10.60 -11.66 -1.73
CA VAL A 315 10.05 -11.14 -3.00
C VAL A 315 9.53 -12.29 -3.87
N ARG A 316 10.22 -13.44 -3.93
CA ARG A 316 9.74 -14.66 -4.62
C ARG A 316 8.43 -15.18 -4.02
N GLN A 317 8.30 -15.17 -2.70
CA GLN A 317 7.05 -15.53 -2.02
C GLN A 317 5.91 -14.57 -2.44
N THR A 318 6.19 -13.26 -2.47
CA THR A 318 5.22 -12.25 -2.88
C THR A 318 4.82 -12.41 -4.35
N VAL A 319 5.77 -12.69 -5.24
CA VAL A 319 5.49 -12.96 -6.65
C VAL A 319 4.48 -14.09 -6.79
N ARG A 320 4.65 -15.18 -6.04
CA ARG A 320 3.75 -16.33 -6.07
C ARG A 320 2.38 -16.05 -5.46
N THR A 321 2.33 -15.40 -4.29
CA THR A 321 1.07 -15.13 -3.57
C THR A 321 0.22 -14.04 -4.23
N SER A 322 0.85 -13.10 -4.93
CA SER A 322 0.16 -12.02 -5.64
C SER A 322 -0.01 -12.29 -7.15
N GLY A 323 0.62 -13.36 -7.70
CA GLY A 323 0.58 -13.64 -9.14
C GLY A 323 1.25 -12.52 -9.96
N ILE A 324 2.38 -11.99 -9.50
CA ILE A 324 3.10 -10.90 -10.17
C ILE A 324 3.65 -11.37 -11.51
N ASN A 325 3.36 -10.62 -12.56
CA ASN A 325 3.82 -10.86 -13.93
C ASN A 325 5.14 -10.16 -14.25
N GLY A 326 5.41 -9.04 -13.61
CA GLY A 326 6.63 -8.27 -13.77
C GLY A 326 6.92 -7.40 -12.57
N LEU A 327 8.20 -7.05 -12.39
CA LEU A 327 8.68 -6.20 -11.30
C LEU A 327 9.03 -4.81 -11.80
N ALA A 328 8.67 -3.79 -11.01
CA ALA A 328 9.27 -2.47 -11.08
C ALA A 328 10.31 -2.36 -9.97
N LEU A 329 11.59 -2.41 -10.34
CA LEU A 329 12.70 -2.27 -9.43
C LEU A 329 13.04 -0.80 -9.25
N THR A 330 13.07 -0.33 -8.01
CA THR A 330 13.28 1.10 -7.69
C THR A 330 14.55 1.32 -6.88
N LYS A 331 15.05 2.54 -6.92
CA LYS A 331 16.18 2.99 -6.07
C LYS A 331 17.48 2.19 -6.29
N LEU A 332 17.76 1.83 -7.53
CA LEU A 332 19.03 1.17 -7.88
C LEU A 332 20.24 2.07 -7.56
N ASP A 333 20.08 3.36 -7.79
CA ASP A 333 21.07 4.43 -7.54
C ASP A 333 21.59 4.48 -6.10
N ILE A 334 20.83 3.99 -5.13
CA ILE A 334 21.25 3.96 -3.72
C ILE A 334 22.39 2.97 -3.47
N LEU A 335 22.53 1.97 -4.34
CA LEU A 335 23.58 0.97 -4.29
C LEU A 335 24.87 1.37 -5.03
N ASP A 336 24.92 2.54 -5.67
CA ASP A 336 26.12 3.06 -6.31
C ASP A 336 27.27 3.20 -5.30
N GLY A 337 28.49 2.86 -5.71
CA GLY A 337 29.69 2.99 -4.90
C GLY A 337 29.84 1.95 -3.77
N PHE A 338 29.12 0.84 -3.81
CA PHE A 338 29.46 -0.34 -3.02
C PHE A 338 30.43 -1.23 -3.77
N ASP A 339 31.47 -1.74 -3.08
CA ASP A 339 32.40 -2.72 -3.65
C ASP A 339 31.77 -4.12 -3.74
N GLU A 340 30.97 -4.48 -2.75
CA GLU A 340 30.25 -5.75 -2.63
C GLU A 340 28.81 -5.49 -2.22
N ILE A 341 27.88 -6.17 -2.89
CA ILE A 341 26.45 -6.17 -2.58
C ILE A 341 26.04 -7.59 -2.22
N GLN A 342 25.20 -7.75 -1.20
CA GLN A 342 24.70 -9.05 -0.80
C GLN A 342 23.22 -9.18 -1.12
N VAL A 343 22.81 -10.39 -1.49
CA VAL A 343 21.39 -10.74 -1.73
C VAL A 343 21.05 -11.93 -0.85
N GLY A 344 19.96 -11.83 -0.08
CA GLY A 344 19.41 -12.96 0.65
C GLY A 344 18.80 -13.97 -0.31
N VAL A 345 19.37 -15.18 -0.39
CA VAL A 345 18.97 -16.22 -1.36
C VAL A 345 18.27 -17.40 -0.72
N GLY A 346 18.35 -17.54 0.59
CA GLY A 346 17.74 -18.60 1.39
C GLY A 346 17.78 -18.22 2.86
N TYR A 347 17.23 -19.10 3.70
CA TYR A 347 17.30 -18.98 5.14
C TYR A 347 17.80 -20.27 5.78
N ARG A 348 18.39 -20.13 6.98
CA ARG A 348 18.67 -21.26 7.87
C ARG A 348 17.78 -21.13 9.11
N LEU A 349 17.04 -22.19 9.43
CA LEU A 349 16.22 -22.30 10.62
C LEU A 349 16.57 -23.59 11.36
N ASP A 350 17.07 -23.46 12.59
CA ASP A 350 17.47 -24.58 13.44
C ASP A 350 18.43 -25.58 12.70
N GLY A 351 19.38 -25.01 11.95
CA GLY A 351 20.39 -25.75 11.20
C GLY A 351 19.92 -26.32 9.83
N ARG A 352 18.66 -26.13 9.45
CA ARG A 352 18.11 -26.56 8.16
C ARG A 352 17.95 -25.38 7.21
N GLU A 353 18.30 -25.56 5.96
CA GLU A 353 18.05 -24.58 4.93
C GLU A 353 16.59 -24.64 4.48
N ILE A 354 15.96 -23.47 4.34
CA ILE A 354 14.59 -23.27 3.88
C ILE A 354 14.54 -22.12 2.86
N ASP A 355 13.57 -22.18 1.95
CA ASP A 355 13.38 -21.22 0.87
C ASP A 355 12.09 -20.39 0.99
N TYR A 356 11.56 -20.28 2.20
CA TYR A 356 10.38 -19.51 2.57
C TYR A 356 10.50 -18.92 3.97
N LEU A 357 9.75 -17.87 4.29
CA LEU A 357 9.64 -17.36 5.65
C LEU A 357 8.51 -18.10 6.38
N PRO A 358 8.80 -18.76 7.53
CA PRO A 358 7.77 -19.45 8.30
C PRO A 358 6.69 -18.48 8.80
N ALA A 359 5.44 -18.95 8.92
CA ALA A 359 4.34 -18.11 9.44
C ALA A 359 4.40 -17.84 10.95
N GLY A 360 5.04 -18.73 11.72
CA GLY A 360 5.10 -18.60 13.18
C GLY A 360 6.12 -17.55 13.66
N GLU A 361 5.69 -16.61 14.49
CA GLU A 361 6.51 -15.51 15.01
C GLU A 361 7.85 -15.98 15.62
N ARG A 362 7.81 -17.04 16.45
CA ARG A 362 9.03 -17.60 17.05
C ARG A 362 10.00 -18.18 16.03
N ALA A 363 9.49 -18.76 14.95
CA ALA A 363 10.31 -19.27 13.86
C ALA A 363 10.90 -18.11 13.06
N GLN A 364 10.08 -17.09 12.72
CA GLN A 364 10.52 -15.89 12.02
C GLN A 364 11.67 -15.17 12.76
N ALA A 365 11.62 -15.12 14.09
CA ALA A 365 12.66 -14.50 14.92
C ALA A 365 14.00 -15.25 14.91
N ARG A 366 14.01 -16.53 14.49
CA ARG A 366 15.22 -17.38 14.47
C ARG A 366 15.78 -17.64 13.08
N VAL A 367 15.13 -17.16 12.04
CA VAL A 367 15.66 -17.31 10.66
C VAL A 367 16.95 -16.51 10.52
N GLU A 368 17.96 -17.16 9.99
CA GLU A 368 19.23 -16.56 9.61
C GLU A 368 19.33 -16.50 8.09
N PRO A 369 19.61 -15.32 7.49
CA PRO A 369 19.71 -15.22 6.04
C PRO A 369 20.97 -15.91 5.51
N ILE A 370 20.82 -16.56 4.36
CA ILE A 370 21.93 -17.08 3.54
C ILE A 370 22.15 -16.06 2.44
N TYR A 371 23.36 -15.54 2.33
CA TYR A 371 23.70 -14.50 1.38
C TYR A 371 24.52 -15.03 0.21
N GLU A 372 24.20 -14.54 -0.99
CA GLU A 372 25.05 -14.54 -2.16
C GLU A 372 25.72 -13.17 -2.26
N LYS A 373 27.03 -13.17 -2.55
CA LYS A 373 27.83 -11.97 -2.72
C LYS A 373 27.97 -11.66 -4.20
N LEU A 374 27.70 -10.43 -4.57
CA LEU A 374 27.85 -9.91 -5.92
C LEU A 374 28.85 -8.75 -5.91
N GLU A 375 29.59 -8.62 -6.99
CA GLU A 375 30.45 -7.46 -7.23
C GLU A 375 29.57 -6.21 -7.35
N GLY A 376 29.92 -5.15 -6.63
CA GLY A 376 29.25 -3.86 -6.74
C GLY A 376 29.75 -3.05 -7.94
N TRP A 377 29.40 -1.78 -7.98
CA TRP A 377 29.80 -0.86 -9.05
C TRP A 377 30.10 0.52 -8.49
N GLN A 378 31.03 1.22 -9.14
CA GLN A 378 31.48 2.55 -8.72
C GLN A 378 30.87 3.69 -9.54
N ASP A 379 30.51 3.42 -10.81
CA ASP A 379 29.88 4.40 -11.68
C ASP A 379 28.43 4.61 -11.30
N SER A 380 27.92 5.84 -11.46
CA SER A 380 26.54 6.15 -11.09
C SER A 380 25.53 5.53 -12.03
N THR A 381 24.47 4.96 -11.46
CA THR A 381 23.27 4.53 -12.18
C THR A 381 22.20 5.61 -12.22
N ALA A 382 22.38 6.70 -11.45
CA ALA A 382 21.37 7.76 -11.33
C ALA A 382 21.12 8.46 -12.67
N GLY A 383 19.86 8.53 -13.07
CA GLY A 383 19.44 9.19 -14.30
C GLY A 383 19.58 8.34 -15.57
N ALA A 384 20.04 7.09 -15.48
CA ALA A 384 20.10 6.19 -16.64
C ALA A 384 18.71 5.92 -17.19
N ARG A 385 18.54 6.01 -18.52
CA ARG A 385 17.28 5.83 -19.26
C ARG A 385 17.34 4.67 -20.24
N SER A 386 18.48 4.01 -20.35
CA SER A 386 18.70 2.81 -21.15
C SER A 386 19.64 1.83 -20.45
N TRP A 387 19.55 0.54 -20.82
CA TRP A 387 20.46 -0.48 -20.31
C TRP A 387 21.93 -0.20 -20.63
N ALA A 388 22.19 0.46 -21.77
CA ALA A 388 23.55 0.76 -22.22
C ALA A 388 24.26 1.82 -21.34
N GLU A 389 23.48 2.60 -20.57
CA GLU A 389 23.99 3.61 -19.63
C GLU A 389 24.33 3.01 -18.26
N LEU A 390 23.93 1.77 -17.98
CA LEU A 390 24.17 1.13 -16.70
C LEU A 390 25.55 0.46 -16.65
N PRO A 391 26.24 0.50 -15.49
CA PRO A 391 27.43 -0.31 -15.26
C PRO A 391 27.13 -1.80 -15.44
N ALA A 392 28.08 -2.56 -15.97
CA ALA A 392 27.88 -3.99 -16.24
C ALA A 392 27.49 -4.80 -14.98
N GLN A 393 28.05 -4.44 -13.82
CA GLN A 393 27.73 -5.08 -12.53
C GLN A 393 26.31 -4.75 -12.08
N ALA A 394 25.83 -3.52 -12.32
CA ALA A 394 24.43 -3.16 -12.04
C ALA A 394 23.46 -3.97 -12.90
N VAL A 395 23.78 -4.18 -14.20
CA VAL A 395 23.03 -5.05 -15.09
C VAL A 395 23.03 -6.50 -14.58
N LYS A 396 24.18 -7.04 -14.17
CA LYS A 396 24.30 -8.38 -13.59
C LYS A 396 23.45 -8.52 -12.31
N TYR A 397 23.46 -7.50 -11.45
CA TYR A 397 22.65 -7.45 -10.23
C TYR A 397 21.16 -7.57 -10.55
N VAL A 398 20.64 -6.76 -11.48
CA VAL A 398 19.23 -6.80 -11.88
C VAL A 398 18.87 -8.16 -12.48
N ARG A 399 19.71 -8.70 -13.36
CA ARG A 399 19.49 -10.05 -13.95
C ARG A 399 19.50 -11.15 -12.90
N ARG A 400 20.40 -11.05 -11.91
CA ARG A 400 20.45 -12.01 -10.82
C ARG A 400 19.19 -11.95 -9.93
N ILE A 401 18.63 -10.77 -9.69
CA ILE A 401 17.32 -10.63 -9.01
C ILE A 401 16.23 -11.36 -9.83
N GLU A 402 16.14 -11.15 -11.14
CA GLU A 402 15.15 -11.81 -11.99
C GLU A 402 15.23 -13.35 -11.87
N GLU A 403 16.44 -13.89 -11.93
CA GLU A 403 16.69 -15.34 -11.78
C GLU A 403 16.25 -15.86 -10.41
N LEU A 404 16.67 -15.20 -9.33
CA LEU A 404 16.39 -15.61 -7.95
C LEU A 404 14.90 -15.54 -7.60
N VAL A 405 14.21 -14.53 -8.13
CA VAL A 405 12.79 -14.29 -7.86
C VAL A 405 11.88 -15.05 -8.82
N GLY A 406 12.38 -15.39 -10.03
CA GLY A 406 11.63 -16.04 -11.10
C GLY A 406 10.58 -15.12 -11.74
N CYS A 407 10.87 -13.81 -11.82
CA CYS A 407 9.98 -12.81 -12.39
C CYS A 407 10.81 -11.73 -13.10
N PRO A 408 10.43 -11.30 -14.33
CA PRO A 408 11.18 -10.29 -15.06
C PRO A 408 11.04 -8.90 -14.40
N VAL A 409 12.12 -8.12 -14.47
CA VAL A 409 12.07 -6.68 -14.17
C VAL A 409 11.63 -5.96 -15.44
N THR A 410 10.40 -5.44 -15.43
CA THR A 410 9.76 -4.78 -16.58
C THR A 410 9.89 -3.27 -16.55
N LEU A 411 10.22 -2.72 -15.38
CA LEU A 411 10.49 -1.30 -15.14
C LEU A 411 11.68 -1.19 -14.19
N LEU A 412 12.63 -0.33 -14.52
CA LEU A 412 13.77 -0.01 -13.65
C LEU A 412 13.84 1.49 -13.41
N SER A 413 13.67 1.91 -12.16
CA SER A 413 13.77 3.32 -11.75
C SER A 413 15.16 3.62 -11.21
N THR A 414 15.85 4.56 -11.83
CA THR A 414 17.24 4.91 -11.56
C THR A 414 17.42 6.22 -10.79
N SER A 415 16.33 6.97 -10.54
CA SER A 415 16.32 8.17 -9.69
C SER A 415 14.92 8.51 -9.22
N PRO A 416 14.71 9.51 -8.34
CA PRO A 416 13.38 10.00 -7.98
C PRO A 416 12.63 10.66 -9.14
N ASP A 417 13.30 11.14 -10.18
CA ASP A 417 12.69 11.78 -11.33
C ASP A 417 11.82 10.77 -12.13
N ARG A 418 10.66 11.22 -12.58
CA ARG A 418 9.73 10.40 -13.34
C ARG A 418 10.32 9.86 -14.63
N ASP A 419 11.08 10.68 -15.34
CA ASP A 419 11.65 10.35 -16.65
C ASP A 419 12.86 9.41 -16.56
N ASP A 420 13.47 9.28 -15.38
CA ASP A 420 14.60 8.40 -15.14
C ASP A 420 14.12 6.97 -14.86
N THR A 421 13.50 6.39 -15.88
CA THR A 421 12.91 5.04 -15.84
C THR A 421 13.23 4.31 -17.13
N ILE A 422 13.82 3.11 -17.01
CA ILE A 422 14.04 2.20 -18.14
C ILE A 422 12.82 1.30 -18.23
N LEU A 423 12.05 1.43 -19.33
CA LEU A 423 10.87 0.61 -19.61
C LEU A 423 11.24 -0.54 -20.53
N MET A 424 11.05 -1.78 -20.07
CA MET A 424 11.24 -2.99 -20.89
C MET A 424 9.92 -3.53 -21.43
N GLN A 425 8.85 -3.42 -20.65
CA GLN A 425 7.51 -3.87 -21.06
C GLN A 425 6.46 -2.93 -20.46
N ASN A 426 5.54 -2.48 -21.30
CA ASN A 426 4.41 -1.69 -20.81
C ASN A 426 3.33 -2.61 -20.21
N PRO A 427 3.00 -2.48 -18.91
CA PRO A 427 2.00 -3.35 -18.27
C PRO A 427 0.60 -3.31 -18.92
N PHE A 428 0.23 -2.24 -19.62
CA PHE A 428 -1.05 -2.13 -20.32
C PHE A 428 -1.08 -2.81 -21.69
N GLU A 429 0.08 -3.24 -22.21
CA GLU A 429 0.23 -3.87 -23.54
C GLU A 429 0.53 -5.38 -23.44
N GLY A 430 0.77 -5.89 -22.22
CA GLY A 430 1.19 -7.26 -21.93
C GLY A 430 0.15 -8.33 -22.01
#